data_4c18a448af7862cc5d188e837c0caaaa
#
_entry.id   4c18a448af7862cc5d188e837c0caaaa
#
_cell.length_a   1.000
_cell.length_b   1.000
_cell.length_c   1.000
_cell.angle_alpha   90.00
_cell.angle_beta   90.00
_cell.angle_gamma   90.00
#
_symmetry.space_group_name_H-M   'P 1'
#
loop_
_entity.id
_entity.type
_entity.pdbx_description
1 polymer ?
#
loop_
_entity_poly.entity_id
_entity_poly.type
_entity_poly.pdbx_seq_one_letter_code
_entity_poly.pdbx_strand_id
1 'polypeptide(L)'
;MSRIFAYCRVSVDDSTNENQIEAIKNAGYTIPKTRIIEEVVSGSVAAMERKEFSNLVTHKLEAGDTLVVLKLDRLGRDCIDLQKTVDMLIAKGIKLICLDLPVQDLSKPEGRMMLQMFGAFAEFERNRIRERTKQGLQRVKAQGKVLGRPVAVNTTEAVLEHKAKGLSQSQVAKLLNLSVRTV
;
A
#
# COMPACT_ATOMS: atom_id res chain seq x y z
N MET A 1 8.76 -8.94 -32.49
CA MET A 1 8.66 -7.47 -32.35
C MET A 1 8.35 -7.16 -30.89
N SER A 2 9.11 -6.28 -30.27
CA SER A 2 8.84 -5.84 -28.88
C SER A 2 7.53 -5.03 -28.86
N ARG A 3 6.57 -5.46 -28.03
CA ARG A 3 5.31 -4.76 -27.82
C ARG A 3 5.46 -3.81 -26.64
N ILE A 4 4.73 -2.69 -26.68
CA ILE A 4 4.72 -1.73 -25.57
C ILE A 4 3.34 -1.75 -24.95
N PHE A 5 3.29 -1.88 -23.63
CA PHE A 5 2.09 -1.82 -22.79
C PHE A 5 2.20 -0.65 -21.81
N ALA A 6 1.08 -0.07 -21.44
CA ALA A 6 0.99 0.87 -20.34
C ALA A 6 0.11 0.30 -19.24
N TYR A 7 0.48 0.56 -17.99
CA TYR A 7 -0.38 0.28 -16.83
C TYR A 7 -0.66 1.58 -16.08
N CYS A 8 -1.95 1.90 -15.98
CA CYS A 8 -2.47 3.08 -15.33
C CYS A 8 -3.36 2.65 -14.16
N ARG A 9 -3.04 3.11 -12.95
CA ARG A 9 -3.84 2.86 -11.76
C ARG A 9 -4.37 4.15 -11.18
N VAL A 10 -5.65 4.18 -10.84
CA VAL A 10 -6.25 5.25 -10.05
C VAL A 10 -6.82 4.70 -8.75
N SER A 11 -6.82 5.52 -7.70
CA SER A 11 -7.63 5.26 -6.52
C SER A 11 -9.09 5.64 -6.81
N VAL A 12 -10.01 5.14 -5.98
CA VAL A 12 -11.44 5.43 -6.12
C VAL A 12 -11.73 6.94 -6.04
N ASP A 13 -10.84 7.70 -5.36
CA ASP A 13 -10.96 9.15 -5.15
C ASP A 13 -10.20 10.00 -6.20
N ASP A 14 -9.32 9.40 -7.00
CA ASP A 14 -8.54 10.10 -8.02
C ASP A 14 -9.27 10.06 -9.38
N SER A 15 -9.70 11.20 -9.83
CA SER A 15 -10.29 11.39 -11.15
C SER A 15 -9.22 11.47 -12.23
N THR A 16 -8.93 10.47 -12.97
CA THR A 16 -8.44 10.45 -14.37
C THR A 16 -7.19 9.62 -14.63
N ASN A 17 -7.42 8.42 -15.19
CA ASN A 17 -6.44 7.70 -15.99
C ASN A 17 -5.96 8.53 -17.20
N GLU A 18 -6.78 9.44 -17.70
CA GLU A 18 -6.51 10.28 -18.88
C GLU A 18 -5.19 11.04 -18.75
N ASN A 19 -4.93 11.66 -17.59
CA ASN A 19 -3.68 12.39 -17.34
C ASN A 19 -2.45 11.46 -17.40
N GLN A 20 -2.57 10.20 -16.95
CA GLN A 20 -1.47 9.24 -17.02
C GLN A 20 -1.21 8.82 -18.46
N ILE A 21 -2.27 8.56 -19.22
CA ILE A 21 -2.19 8.17 -20.64
C ILE A 21 -1.61 9.32 -21.47
N GLU A 22 -2.03 10.54 -21.21
CA GLU A 22 -1.51 11.73 -21.89
C GLU A 22 -0.03 11.95 -21.58
N ALA A 23 0.40 11.82 -20.31
CA ALA A 23 1.80 11.92 -19.92
C ALA A 23 2.67 10.86 -20.60
N ILE A 24 2.17 9.61 -20.70
CA ILE A 24 2.86 8.53 -21.41
C ILE A 24 3.01 8.86 -22.91
N LYS A 25 1.94 9.39 -23.52
CA LYS A 25 1.96 9.82 -24.93
C LYS A 25 2.93 10.97 -25.17
N ASN A 26 2.94 11.97 -24.29
CA ASN A 26 3.84 13.12 -24.36
C ASN A 26 5.31 12.73 -24.16
N ALA A 27 5.57 11.63 -23.44
CA ALA A 27 6.90 11.03 -23.32
C ALA A 27 7.33 10.24 -24.58
N GLY A 28 6.52 10.25 -25.66
CA GLY A 28 6.86 9.63 -26.95
C GLY A 28 6.37 8.19 -27.11
N TYR A 29 5.59 7.65 -26.15
CA TYR A 29 5.07 6.28 -26.23
C TYR A 29 3.68 6.28 -26.87
N THR A 30 3.59 5.95 -28.15
CA THR A 30 2.32 5.74 -28.83
C THR A 30 1.85 4.31 -28.65
N ILE A 31 0.90 4.10 -27.74
CA ILE A 31 0.42 2.78 -27.33
C ILE A 31 -1.04 2.60 -27.78
N PRO A 32 -1.37 1.51 -28.49
CA PRO A 32 -2.77 1.21 -28.86
C PRO A 32 -3.64 1.02 -27.61
N LYS A 33 -4.91 1.42 -27.66
CA LYS A 33 -5.86 1.27 -26.54
C LYS A 33 -5.93 -0.15 -25.99
N THR A 34 -5.79 -1.16 -26.83
CA THR A 34 -5.79 -2.58 -26.42
C THR A 34 -4.61 -2.99 -25.52
N ARG A 35 -3.57 -2.17 -25.49
CA ARG A 35 -2.36 -2.38 -24.66
C ARG A 35 -2.22 -1.36 -23.53
N ILE A 36 -3.19 -0.51 -23.34
CA ILE A 36 -3.32 0.35 -22.16
C ILE A 36 -4.21 -0.39 -21.18
N ILE A 37 -3.66 -0.74 -20.03
CA ILE A 37 -4.37 -1.44 -18.97
C ILE A 37 -4.69 -0.43 -17.88
N GLU A 38 -5.96 -0.23 -17.65
CA GLU A 38 -6.49 0.70 -16.67
C GLU A 38 -7.10 -0.09 -15.51
N GLU A 39 -6.82 0.31 -14.28
CA GLU A 39 -7.35 -0.34 -13.10
C GLU A 39 -7.71 0.68 -12.01
N VAL A 40 -8.92 0.53 -11.45
CA VAL A 40 -9.40 1.33 -10.32
C VAL A 40 -9.28 0.49 -9.07
N VAL A 41 -8.22 0.72 -8.30
CA VAL A 41 -7.92 -0.05 -7.08
C VAL A 41 -7.09 0.78 -6.11
N SER A 42 -7.31 0.58 -4.80
CA SER A 42 -6.52 1.25 -3.77
C SER A 42 -5.03 0.92 -3.89
N GLY A 43 -4.17 1.92 -3.67
CA GLY A 43 -2.72 1.74 -3.62
C GLY A 43 -2.25 0.80 -2.51
N SER A 44 -3.09 0.51 -1.50
CA SER A 44 -2.79 -0.43 -0.41
C SER A 44 -2.83 -1.90 -0.81
N VAL A 45 -3.42 -2.23 -1.97
CA VAL A 45 -3.46 -3.59 -2.51
C VAL A 45 -2.12 -3.91 -3.17
N ALA A 46 -1.54 -5.08 -2.87
CA ALA A 46 -0.30 -5.52 -3.49
C ALA A 46 -0.45 -5.68 -5.01
N ALA A 47 0.63 -5.41 -5.77
CA ALA A 47 0.56 -5.38 -7.23
C ALA A 47 -0.03 -6.66 -7.84
N MET A 48 0.45 -7.83 -7.42
CA MET A 48 -0.02 -9.12 -7.95
C MET A 48 -1.41 -9.56 -7.43
N GLU A 49 -1.94 -8.90 -6.40
CA GLU A 49 -3.32 -9.09 -5.93
C GLU A 49 -4.33 -8.25 -6.73
N ARG A 50 -3.85 -7.30 -7.54
CA ARG A 50 -4.66 -6.49 -8.43
C ARG A 50 -5.03 -7.29 -9.67
N LYS A 51 -6.32 -7.36 -9.99
CA LYS A 51 -6.87 -8.23 -11.03
C LYS A 51 -6.28 -7.95 -12.41
N GLU A 52 -6.32 -6.68 -12.83
CA GLU A 52 -5.88 -6.31 -14.18
C GLU A 52 -4.35 -6.33 -14.30
N PHE A 53 -3.62 -5.93 -13.25
CA PHE A 53 -2.16 -6.03 -13.23
C PHE A 53 -1.70 -7.50 -13.26
N SER A 54 -2.28 -8.35 -12.44
CA SER A 54 -1.98 -9.80 -12.42
C SER A 54 -2.27 -10.45 -13.77
N ASN A 55 -3.41 -10.12 -14.39
CA ASN A 55 -3.78 -10.58 -15.73
C ASN A 55 -2.78 -10.09 -16.80
N LEU A 56 -2.38 -8.82 -16.73
CA LEU A 56 -1.37 -8.25 -17.63
C LEU A 56 -0.06 -9.05 -17.56
N VAL A 57 0.47 -9.26 -16.35
CA VAL A 57 1.77 -9.91 -16.13
C VAL A 57 1.74 -11.41 -16.45
N THR A 58 0.60 -12.06 -16.21
CA THR A 58 0.49 -13.52 -16.37
C THR A 58 0.13 -13.93 -17.79
N HIS A 59 -0.72 -13.17 -18.47
CA HIS A 59 -1.34 -13.61 -19.72
C HIS A 59 -1.04 -12.73 -20.93
N LYS A 60 -0.62 -11.46 -20.74
CA LYS A 60 -0.43 -10.53 -21.87
C LYS A 60 1.02 -10.22 -22.16
N LEU A 61 1.86 -10.05 -21.12
CA LEU A 61 3.27 -9.72 -21.27
C LEU A 61 4.11 -10.95 -21.60
N GLU A 62 5.01 -10.81 -22.55
CA GLU A 62 5.97 -11.81 -22.99
C GLU A 62 7.41 -11.26 -22.89
N ALA A 63 8.40 -12.16 -22.89
CA ALA A 63 9.80 -11.74 -22.88
C ALA A 63 10.12 -10.83 -24.06
N GLY A 64 10.81 -9.71 -23.80
CA GLY A 64 11.12 -8.67 -24.78
C GLY A 64 10.08 -7.56 -24.88
N ASP A 65 8.92 -7.68 -24.23
CA ASP A 65 7.94 -6.59 -24.17
C ASP A 65 8.41 -5.48 -23.22
N THR A 66 7.84 -4.29 -23.41
CA THR A 66 8.09 -3.12 -22.57
C THR A 66 6.82 -2.74 -21.82
N LEU A 67 6.91 -2.62 -20.50
CA LEU A 67 5.87 -2.05 -19.64
C LEU A 67 6.23 -0.63 -19.25
N VAL A 68 5.35 0.33 -19.53
CA VAL A 68 5.50 1.74 -19.19
C VAL A 68 4.51 2.10 -18.08
N VAL A 69 5.01 2.76 -17.05
CA VAL A 69 4.20 3.34 -15.99
C VAL A 69 4.58 4.80 -15.76
N LEU A 70 3.66 5.62 -15.33
CA LEU A 70 3.94 7.02 -15.03
C LEU A 70 4.75 7.16 -13.74
N LYS A 71 4.37 6.44 -12.68
CA LYS A 71 4.97 6.54 -11.33
C LYS A 71 5.21 5.17 -10.71
N LEU A 72 6.22 5.08 -9.84
CA LEU A 72 6.59 3.86 -9.12
C LEU A 72 5.46 3.30 -8.23
N ASP A 73 4.66 4.17 -7.62
CA ASP A 73 3.54 3.77 -6.74
C ASP A 73 2.44 2.99 -7.49
N ARG A 74 2.50 2.96 -8.82
CA ARG A 74 1.63 2.10 -9.65
C ARG A 74 2.03 0.63 -9.56
N LEU A 75 3.30 0.33 -9.27
CA LEU A 75 3.88 -1.02 -9.31
C LEU A 75 3.93 -1.75 -7.97
N GLY A 76 3.53 -1.12 -6.88
CA GLY A 76 3.54 -1.74 -5.56
C GLY A 76 2.77 -0.93 -4.53
N ARG A 77 2.41 -1.58 -3.41
CA ARG A 77 1.78 -0.92 -2.26
C ARG A 77 2.81 -0.31 -1.30
N ASP A 78 4.00 -0.88 -1.28
CA ASP A 78 5.12 -0.47 -0.46
C ASP A 78 6.44 -0.82 -1.17
N CYS A 79 7.56 -0.45 -0.57
CA CYS A 79 8.87 -0.62 -1.18
C CYS A 79 9.25 -2.09 -1.41
N ILE A 80 8.82 -2.98 -0.52
CA ILE A 80 9.10 -4.44 -0.63
C ILE A 80 8.30 -5.04 -1.78
N ASP A 81 7.02 -4.70 -1.87
CA ASP A 81 6.13 -5.15 -2.94
C ASP A 81 6.60 -4.62 -4.31
N LEU A 82 6.97 -3.34 -4.35
CA LEU A 82 7.57 -2.72 -5.53
C LEU A 82 8.81 -3.48 -6.02
N GLN A 83 9.77 -3.74 -5.12
CA GLN A 83 11.01 -4.42 -5.48
C GLN A 83 10.75 -5.83 -5.99
N LYS A 84 9.88 -6.60 -5.32
CA LYS A 84 9.46 -7.94 -5.77
C LYS A 84 8.81 -7.90 -7.15
N THR A 85 7.96 -6.91 -7.40
CA THR A 85 7.28 -6.73 -8.69
C THR A 85 8.28 -6.42 -9.80
N VAL A 86 9.23 -5.51 -9.56
CA VAL A 86 10.26 -5.16 -10.53
C VAL A 86 11.18 -6.35 -10.81
N ASP A 87 11.66 -7.04 -9.78
CA ASP A 87 12.52 -8.22 -9.95
C ASP A 87 11.82 -9.34 -10.74
N MET A 88 10.53 -9.56 -10.48
CA MET A 88 9.72 -10.53 -11.21
C MET A 88 9.56 -10.15 -12.68
N LEU A 89 9.29 -8.87 -13.00
CA LEU A 89 9.16 -8.40 -14.38
C LEU A 89 10.48 -8.54 -15.14
N ILE A 90 11.60 -8.17 -14.53
CA ILE A 90 12.93 -8.31 -15.11
C ILE A 90 13.30 -9.79 -15.33
N ALA A 91 13.01 -10.66 -14.35
CA ALA A 91 13.23 -12.10 -14.47
C ALA A 91 12.43 -12.74 -15.62
N LYS A 92 11.26 -12.19 -15.95
CA LYS A 92 10.46 -12.55 -17.12
C LYS A 92 10.99 -11.97 -18.44
N GLY A 93 12.08 -11.19 -18.41
CA GLY A 93 12.62 -10.53 -19.60
C GLY A 93 11.80 -9.32 -20.07
N ILE A 94 11.00 -8.72 -19.21
CA ILE A 94 10.16 -7.56 -19.51
C ILE A 94 10.97 -6.29 -19.20
N LYS A 95 11.04 -5.37 -20.16
CA LYS A 95 11.64 -4.06 -19.97
C LYS A 95 10.65 -3.16 -19.22
N LEU A 96 11.10 -2.53 -18.13
CA LEU A 96 10.27 -1.68 -17.30
C LEU A 96 10.71 -0.22 -17.37
N ILE A 97 9.80 0.66 -17.77
CA ILE A 97 10.01 2.10 -17.87
C ILE A 97 9.11 2.82 -16.86
N CYS A 98 9.71 3.69 -16.05
CA CYS A 98 9.00 4.57 -15.12
C CYS A 98 9.33 6.03 -15.45
N LEU A 99 8.32 6.82 -15.83
CA LEU A 99 8.52 8.14 -16.43
C LEU A 99 8.87 9.24 -15.43
N ASP A 100 8.46 9.12 -14.18
CA ASP A 100 8.73 10.12 -13.15
C ASP A 100 10.13 10.00 -12.53
N LEU A 101 10.95 9.08 -13.02
CA LEU A 101 12.30 8.86 -12.52
C LEU A 101 13.37 9.48 -13.43
N PRO A 102 14.47 10.00 -12.86
CA PRO A 102 15.62 10.47 -13.64
C PRO A 102 16.24 9.36 -14.51
N VAL A 103 16.29 8.13 -14.00
CA VAL A 103 16.65 6.92 -14.73
C VAL A 103 15.39 6.12 -14.99
N GLN A 104 14.79 6.31 -16.16
CA GLN A 104 13.49 5.75 -16.50
C GLN A 104 13.50 4.23 -16.68
N ASP A 105 14.58 3.67 -17.23
CA ASP A 105 14.72 2.25 -17.51
C ASP A 105 15.20 1.48 -16.28
N LEU A 106 14.24 0.88 -15.59
CA LEU A 106 14.48 0.09 -14.37
C LEU A 106 15.05 -1.30 -14.65
N SER A 107 15.10 -1.73 -15.91
CA SER A 107 15.71 -3.01 -16.31
C SER A 107 17.23 -2.93 -16.36
N LYS A 108 17.79 -1.71 -16.43
CA LYS A 108 19.22 -1.46 -16.46
C LYS A 108 19.83 -1.43 -15.05
N PRO A 109 21.15 -1.70 -14.92
CA PRO A 109 21.84 -1.68 -13.63
C PRO A 109 21.67 -0.35 -12.88
N GLU A 110 21.69 0.79 -13.56
CA GLU A 110 21.52 2.12 -12.96
C GLU A 110 20.12 2.31 -12.38
N GLY A 111 19.09 1.85 -13.08
CA GLY A 111 17.70 1.88 -12.60
C GLY A 111 17.50 0.98 -11.39
N ARG A 112 18.10 -0.21 -11.41
CA ARG A 112 18.06 -1.14 -10.26
C ARG A 112 18.78 -0.56 -9.04
N MET A 113 19.96 0.02 -9.22
CA MET A 113 20.68 0.71 -8.14
C MET A 113 19.84 1.82 -7.54
N MET A 114 19.18 2.62 -8.37
CA MET A 114 18.28 3.69 -7.89
C MET A 114 17.10 3.15 -7.07
N LEU A 115 16.47 2.05 -7.51
CA LEU A 115 15.41 1.39 -6.73
C LEU A 115 15.89 0.90 -5.37
N GLN A 116 17.08 0.31 -5.30
CA GLN A 116 17.68 -0.14 -4.04
C GLN A 116 17.94 1.04 -3.10
N MET A 117 18.42 2.17 -3.62
CA MET A 117 18.58 3.40 -2.84
C MET A 117 17.24 3.90 -2.28
N PHE A 118 16.18 3.97 -3.09
CA PHE A 118 14.85 4.35 -2.61
C PHE A 118 14.33 3.39 -1.54
N GLY A 119 14.59 2.08 -1.69
CA GLY A 119 14.27 1.07 -0.70
C GLY A 119 14.95 1.33 0.64
N ALA A 120 16.24 1.58 0.61
CA ALA A 120 17.03 1.89 1.80
C ALA A 120 16.58 3.19 2.48
N PHE A 121 16.29 4.24 1.70
CA PHE A 121 15.74 5.50 2.23
C PHE A 121 14.36 5.31 2.87
N ALA A 122 13.48 4.57 2.24
CA ALA A 122 12.14 4.31 2.77
C ALA A 122 12.21 3.51 4.10
N GLU A 123 13.12 2.55 4.21
CA GLU A 123 13.37 1.81 5.44
C GLU A 123 13.95 2.70 6.54
N PHE A 124 14.93 3.52 6.20
CA PHE A 124 15.52 4.50 7.13
C PHE A 124 14.47 5.45 7.69
N GLU A 125 13.65 6.07 6.83
CA GLU A 125 12.58 6.98 7.28
C GLU A 125 11.55 6.26 8.15
N ARG A 126 11.16 5.04 7.81
CA ARG A 126 10.24 4.23 8.63
C ARG A 126 10.82 3.95 10.03
N ASN A 127 12.08 3.59 10.11
CA ASN A 127 12.76 3.35 11.37
C ASN A 127 12.86 4.63 12.21
N ARG A 128 13.18 5.76 11.58
CA ARG A 128 13.24 7.08 12.22
C ARG A 128 11.89 7.51 12.77
N ILE A 129 10.80 7.28 12.03
CA ILE A 129 9.43 7.55 12.52
C ILE A 129 9.09 6.66 13.71
N ARG A 130 9.44 5.36 13.67
CA ARG A 130 9.25 4.42 14.80
C ARG A 130 9.99 4.87 16.04
N GLU A 131 11.24 5.28 15.91
CA GLU A 131 12.05 5.78 17.02
C GLU A 131 11.47 7.04 17.64
N ARG A 132 11.09 8.03 16.81
CA ARG A 132 10.42 9.25 17.29
C ARG A 132 9.13 8.94 18.03
N THR A 133 8.30 8.05 17.49
CA THR A 133 7.05 7.62 18.12
C THR A 133 7.33 6.96 19.47
N LYS A 134 8.30 6.05 19.54
CA LYS A 134 8.71 5.38 20.78
C LYS A 134 9.19 6.39 21.85
N GLN A 135 10.04 7.32 21.45
CA GLN A 135 10.53 8.40 22.33
C GLN A 135 9.38 9.30 22.80
N GLY A 136 8.47 9.67 21.89
CA GLY A 136 7.27 10.46 22.23
C GLY A 136 6.39 9.73 23.26
N LEU A 137 6.11 8.46 23.04
CA LEU A 137 5.32 7.63 23.96
C LEU A 137 6.00 7.48 25.33
N GLN A 138 7.33 7.29 25.36
CA GLN A 138 8.09 7.24 26.62
C GLN A 138 8.00 8.56 27.40
N ARG A 139 8.13 9.70 26.70
CA ARG A 139 8.00 11.03 27.33
C ARG A 139 6.61 11.24 27.92
N VAL A 140 5.55 10.90 27.17
CA VAL A 140 4.17 11.04 27.64
C VAL A 140 3.88 10.11 28.82
N LYS A 141 4.43 8.89 28.81
CA LYS A 141 4.35 7.94 29.92
C LYS A 141 5.08 8.47 31.17
N ALA A 142 6.26 9.06 31.01
CA ALA A 142 7.01 9.69 32.11
C ALA A 142 6.28 10.89 32.70
N GLN A 143 5.44 11.57 31.93
CA GLN A 143 4.54 12.64 32.41
C GLN A 143 3.30 12.14 33.13
N GLY A 144 3.16 10.83 33.38
CA GLY A 144 2.04 10.22 34.06
C GLY A 144 0.76 10.10 33.23
N LYS A 145 0.80 10.38 31.92
CA LYS A 145 -0.38 10.20 31.07
C LYS A 145 -0.62 8.73 30.77
N VAL A 146 -1.84 8.29 30.96
CA VAL A 146 -2.28 6.93 30.61
C VAL A 146 -2.41 6.84 29.09
N LEU A 147 -1.66 5.90 28.50
CA LEU A 147 -1.69 5.64 27.06
C LEU A 147 -2.68 4.51 26.76
N GLY A 148 -3.35 4.62 25.62
CA GLY A 148 -4.31 3.64 25.16
C GLY A 148 -5.74 4.15 25.18
N ARG A 149 -6.70 3.24 25.01
CA ARG A 149 -8.12 3.57 25.06
C ARG A 149 -8.47 4.03 26.49
N PRO A 150 -9.17 5.17 26.67
CA PRO A 150 -9.63 5.61 27.97
C PRO A 150 -10.44 4.50 28.66
N VAL A 151 -10.20 4.35 29.96
CA VAL A 151 -10.99 3.39 30.77
C VAL A 151 -12.43 3.88 30.81
N ALA A 152 -13.36 3.01 30.50
CA ALA A 152 -14.78 3.33 30.58
C ALA A 152 -15.25 3.22 32.08
N VAL A 153 -14.87 4.21 32.88
CA VAL A 153 -15.08 4.22 34.33
C VAL A 153 -16.56 3.93 34.68
N ASN A 154 -17.48 4.67 34.08
CA ASN A 154 -18.93 4.50 34.36
C ASN A 154 -19.43 3.11 34.00
N THR A 155 -18.94 2.51 32.91
CA THR A 155 -19.32 1.13 32.53
C THR A 155 -18.73 0.12 33.49
N THR A 156 -17.48 0.31 33.92
CA THR A 156 -16.81 -0.58 34.86
C THR A 156 -17.48 -0.53 36.24
N GLU A 157 -17.81 0.65 36.74
CA GLU A 157 -18.52 0.84 38.01
C GLU A 157 -19.91 0.18 37.99
N ALA A 158 -20.68 0.42 36.91
CA ALA A 158 -21.99 -0.19 36.73
C ALA A 158 -21.93 -1.74 36.72
N VAL A 159 -20.92 -2.30 36.01
CA VAL A 159 -20.70 -3.75 35.96
C VAL A 159 -20.37 -4.29 37.38
N LEU A 160 -19.47 -3.63 38.11
CA LEU A 160 -19.07 -4.04 39.46
C LEU A 160 -20.22 -3.97 40.42
N GLU A 161 -21.05 -2.92 40.36
CA GLU A 161 -22.25 -2.77 41.20
C GLU A 161 -23.26 -3.91 40.99
N HIS A 162 -23.54 -4.25 39.74
CA HIS A 162 -24.46 -5.35 39.41
C HIS A 162 -23.87 -6.72 39.76
N LYS A 163 -22.58 -6.93 39.66
CA LYS A 163 -21.90 -8.15 40.13
C LYS A 163 -21.94 -8.28 41.65
N ALA A 164 -21.77 -7.18 42.39
CA ALA A 164 -21.91 -7.17 43.87
C ALA A 164 -23.31 -7.54 44.34
N LYS A 165 -24.34 -7.30 43.51
CA LYS A 165 -25.72 -7.73 43.72
C LYS A 165 -25.97 -9.21 43.39
N GLY A 166 -24.93 -9.98 43.04
CA GLY A 166 -25.00 -11.41 42.75
C GLY A 166 -25.49 -11.78 41.35
N LEU A 167 -25.55 -10.80 40.40
CA LEU A 167 -26.00 -11.07 39.04
C LEU A 167 -24.90 -11.78 38.25
N SER A 168 -25.28 -12.73 37.41
CA SER A 168 -24.38 -13.44 36.51
C SER A 168 -23.90 -12.50 35.39
N GLN A 169 -22.73 -12.82 34.77
CA GLN A 169 -22.14 -12.06 33.69
C GLN A 169 -23.12 -11.83 32.52
N SER A 170 -23.89 -12.86 32.16
CA SER A 170 -24.90 -12.77 31.10
C SER A 170 -26.05 -11.85 31.44
N GLN A 171 -26.48 -11.84 32.71
CA GLN A 171 -27.55 -10.96 33.19
C GLN A 171 -27.10 -9.49 33.23
N VAL A 172 -25.86 -9.22 33.68
CA VAL A 172 -25.29 -7.88 33.69
C VAL A 172 -25.12 -7.36 32.24
N ALA A 173 -24.62 -8.19 31.34
CA ALA A 173 -24.48 -7.85 29.92
C ALA A 173 -25.82 -7.44 29.29
N LYS A 174 -26.89 -8.19 29.60
CA LYS A 174 -28.24 -7.91 29.09
C LYS A 174 -28.83 -6.63 29.71
N LEU A 175 -28.64 -6.39 30.98
CA LEU A 175 -29.13 -5.20 31.71
C LEU A 175 -28.45 -3.92 31.21
N LEU A 176 -27.13 -3.96 30.97
CA LEU A 176 -26.34 -2.80 30.55
C LEU A 176 -26.24 -2.67 29.04
N ASN A 177 -26.91 -3.54 28.27
CA ASN A 177 -26.82 -3.59 26.79
C ASN A 177 -25.39 -3.68 26.30
N LEU A 178 -24.56 -4.50 26.92
CA LEU A 178 -23.18 -4.74 26.64
C LEU A 178 -22.98 -6.15 26.07
N SER A 179 -21.86 -6.37 25.36
CA SER A 179 -21.49 -7.74 25.04
C SER A 179 -21.03 -8.49 26.29
N VAL A 180 -21.31 -9.79 26.39
CA VAL A 180 -20.85 -10.64 27.50
C VAL A 180 -19.32 -10.58 27.66
N ARG A 181 -18.61 -10.38 26.57
CA ARG A 181 -17.16 -10.24 26.58
C ARG A 181 -16.65 -8.91 27.17
N THR A 182 -17.52 -7.91 27.26
CA THR A 182 -17.19 -6.59 27.83
C THR A 182 -17.38 -6.58 29.34
N VAL A 183 -18.24 -7.45 29.88
CA VAL A 183 -18.54 -7.67 31.32
C VAL A 183 -17.55 -8.67 31.90
#